data_7d0a80afabbabcf09306b007bb5be50d
#
_entry.id   7d0a80afabbabcf09306b007bb5be50d
#
_cell.length_a   1.000
_cell.length_b   1.000
_cell.length_c   1.000
_cell.angle_alpha   90.00
_cell.angle_beta   90.00
_cell.angle_gamma   90.00
#
_symmetry.space_group_name_H-M   'P 1'
#
loop_
_entity.id
_entity.type
_entity.pdbx_description
1 polymer ?
#
loop_
_entity_poly.entity_id
_entity_poly.type
_entity_poly.pdbx_seq_one_letter_code
_entity_poly.pdbx_strand_id
1 'polypeptide(L)'
;ADSRPAEFTPTHFHKRGALAAARLGDEVNPNKESSGSQFYIVLGEKYNQGQLKQMEKQMKQNQETITFNDLVTYYKKEIMEMRKNRDRAGLQEMQERLMKEAKEICKQNPVGFSAEQMEAYTTVGGTPFLDGEYTVFGEVEEGLDVVDAIQNVDTDRADRPTEDIAMTITRID
;
A
#
# COMPACT_ATOMS: atom_id res chain seq x y z
N ALA A 1 18.14 -8.04 11.92
CA ALA A 1 17.92 -8.13 10.45
C ALA A 1 18.03 -6.72 9.90
N ASP A 2 18.83 -6.53 8.86
CA ASP A 2 18.97 -5.23 8.22
C ASP A 2 17.64 -4.83 7.59
N SER A 3 17.06 -3.72 8.03
CA SER A 3 15.94 -3.10 7.34
C SER A 3 16.45 -2.11 6.29
N ARG A 4 15.63 -1.84 5.30
CA ARG A 4 15.89 -0.88 4.23
C ARG A 4 14.76 0.15 4.20
N PRO A 5 15.06 1.44 3.97
CA PRO A 5 14.01 2.43 3.81
C PRO A 5 12.99 2.04 2.75
N ALA A 6 11.74 2.45 2.94
CA ALA A 6 10.71 2.27 1.91
C ALA A 6 11.00 3.16 0.70
N GLU A 7 10.78 2.60 -0.51
CA GLU A 7 10.99 3.30 -1.78
C GLU A 7 9.74 3.12 -2.66
N PHE A 8 8.71 3.93 -2.41
CA PHE A 8 7.48 3.89 -3.19
C PHE A 8 7.57 4.81 -4.39
N THR A 9 7.37 4.27 -5.58
CA THR A 9 7.34 5.03 -6.82
C THR A 9 6.14 4.64 -7.67
N PRO A 10 5.51 5.55 -8.42
CA PRO A 10 4.37 5.22 -9.27
C PRO A 10 4.75 4.38 -10.50
N THR A 11 6.03 4.26 -10.80
CA THR A 11 6.55 3.47 -11.94
C THR A 11 6.82 2.01 -11.57
N HIS A 12 7.02 1.73 -10.27
CA HIS A 12 7.27 0.39 -9.74
C HIS A 12 6.09 -0.03 -8.86
N PHE A 13 5.16 -0.76 -9.44
CA PHE A 13 3.92 -1.16 -8.79
C PHE A 13 3.70 -2.67 -8.86
N HIS A 14 2.73 -3.18 -8.12
CA HIS A 14 2.49 -4.61 -7.89
C HIS A 14 1.73 -5.28 -9.04
N LYS A 15 2.21 -5.14 -10.28
CA LYS A 15 1.73 -5.93 -11.40
C LYS A 15 2.18 -7.38 -11.28
N ARG A 16 1.49 -8.29 -11.96
CA ARG A 16 1.91 -9.70 -12.06
C ARG A 16 3.38 -9.80 -12.47
N GLY A 17 4.16 -10.56 -11.71
CA GLY A 17 5.60 -10.73 -11.92
C GLY A 17 6.47 -9.72 -11.17
N ALA A 18 5.91 -8.73 -10.50
CA ALA A 18 6.67 -7.81 -9.67
C ALA A 18 7.36 -8.55 -8.52
N LEU A 19 8.60 -8.15 -8.22
CA LEU A 19 9.39 -8.63 -7.09
C LEU A 19 9.41 -7.55 -6.02
N ALA A 20 8.88 -7.86 -4.85
CA ALA A 20 8.70 -6.90 -3.77
C ALA A 20 9.27 -7.41 -2.44
N ALA A 21 9.72 -6.49 -1.61
CA ALA A 21 10.25 -6.81 -0.29
C ALA A 21 9.12 -7.01 0.72
N ALA A 22 9.22 -8.07 1.53
CA ALA A 22 8.38 -8.24 2.69
C ALA A 22 8.74 -7.22 3.78
N ARG A 23 7.86 -7.00 4.74
CA ARG A 23 8.09 -6.12 5.89
C ARG A 23 7.26 -6.52 7.10
N LEU A 24 7.61 -5.97 8.24
CA LEU A 24 6.78 -6.05 9.45
C LEU A 24 5.56 -5.14 9.33
N GLY A 25 4.52 -5.45 10.09
CA GLY A 25 3.29 -4.66 10.15
C GLY A 25 3.51 -3.25 10.72
N ASP A 26 2.61 -2.34 10.39
CA ASP A 26 2.70 -0.90 10.73
C ASP A 26 2.79 -0.62 12.23
N GLU A 27 2.24 -1.51 13.09
CA GLU A 27 2.30 -1.37 14.55
C GLU A 27 3.73 -1.35 15.10
N VAL A 28 4.63 -2.13 14.47
CA VAL A 28 6.05 -2.23 14.87
C VAL A 28 7.00 -1.60 13.86
N ASN A 29 6.48 -1.20 12.70
CA ASN A 29 7.24 -0.63 11.59
C ASN A 29 6.46 0.50 10.88
N PRO A 30 6.21 1.61 11.58
CA PRO A 30 5.40 2.71 11.05
C PRO A 30 6.02 3.39 9.81
N ASN A 31 7.32 3.27 9.63
CA ASN A 31 8.04 3.80 8.46
C ASN A 31 7.98 2.88 7.24
N LYS A 32 7.30 1.73 7.34
CA LYS A 32 7.15 0.73 6.27
C LYS A 32 8.49 0.26 5.69
N GLU A 33 9.53 0.17 6.54
CA GLU A 33 10.85 -0.30 6.15
C GLU A 33 10.81 -1.74 5.66
N SER A 34 11.53 -2.02 4.60
CA SER A 34 11.60 -3.33 3.96
C SER A 34 12.55 -4.27 4.69
N SER A 35 12.22 -5.57 4.71
CA SER A 35 13.16 -6.62 5.10
C SER A 35 14.32 -6.70 4.12
N GLY A 36 15.54 -6.84 4.64
CA GLY A 36 16.73 -7.06 3.81
C GLY A 36 16.92 -8.49 3.32
N SER A 37 16.04 -9.44 3.71
CA SER A 37 16.23 -10.86 3.43
C SER A 37 14.98 -11.61 2.96
N GLN A 38 13.82 -10.98 3.02
CA GLN A 38 12.55 -11.60 2.65
C GLN A 38 11.86 -10.83 1.53
N PHE A 39 11.39 -11.55 0.54
CA PHE A 39 10.71 -10.99 -0.63
C PHE A 39 9.57 -11.89 -1.06
N TYR A 40 8.73 -11.36 -1.94
CA TYR A 40 7.67 -12.12 -2.60
C TYR A 40 7.57 -11.74 -4.08
N ILE A 41 6.97 -12.63 -4.85
CA ILE A 41 6.67 -12.41 -6.26
C ILE A 41 5.16 -12.29 -6.41
N VAL A 42 4.72 -11.22 -7.06
CA VAL A 42 3.30 -10.94 -7.26
C VAL A 42 2.72 -11.82 -8.36
N LEU A 43 1.64 -12.52 -8.07
CA LEU A 43 0.76 -13.14 -9.07
C LEU A 43 -0.54 -12.35 -9.18
N GLY A 44 -1.31 -12.29 -8.10
CA GLY A 44 -2.55 -11.52 -8.05
C GLY A 44 -3.62 -12.02 -9.02
N GLU A 45 -4.54 -11.14 -9.34
CA GLU A 45 -5.65 -11.39 -10.24
C GLU A 45 -5.88 -10.22 -11.19
N LYS A 46 -6.69 -10.44 -12.23
CA LYS A 46 -7.11 -9.38 -13.13
C LYS A 46 -8.29 -8.63 -12.55
N TYR A 47 -8.27 -7.32 -12.69
CA TYR A 47 -9.34 -6.42 -12.28
C TYR A 47 -10.05 -5.84 -13.52
N ASN A 48 -11.29 -5.40 -13.37
CA ASN A 48 -11.95 -4.56 -14.35
C ASN A 48 -11.86 -3.08 -13.93
N GLN A 49 -12.14 -2.17 -14.88
CA GLN A 49 -12.05 -0.73 -14.62
C GLN A 49 -12.97 -0.26 -13.49
N GLY A 50 -14.16 -0.87 -13.37
CA GLY A 50 -15.11 -0.54 -12.30
C GLY A 50 -14.56 -0.87 -10.91
N GLN A 51 -13.92 -2.03 -10.76
CA GLN A 51 -13.26 -2.44 -9.52
C GLN A 51 -12.12 -1.49 -9.15
N LEU A 52 -11.27 -1.12 -10.11
CA LEU A 52 -10.16 -0.20 -9.87
C LEU A 52 -10.66 1.21 -9.53
N LYS A 53 -11.70 1.71 -10.17
CA LYS A 53 -12.34 2.99 -9.81
C LYS A 53 -12.93 2.97 -8.41
N GLN A 54 -13.51 1.85 -7.98
CA GLN A 54 -13.99 1.71 -6.62
C GLN A 54 -12.85 1.71 -5.60
N MET A 55 -11.72 1.07 -5.93
CA MET A 55 -10.49 1.13 -5.12
C MET A 55 -9.94 2.56 -5.03
N GLU A 56 -9.90 3.31 -6.15
CA GLU A 56 -9.48 4.72 -6.15
C GLU A 56 -10.37 5.57 -5.24
N LYS A 57 -11.68 5.34 -5.27
CA LYS A 57 -12.63 6.03 -4.39
C LYS A 57 -12.31 5.76 -2.92
N GLN A 58 -12.02 4.51 -2.58
CA GLN A 58 -11.61 4.13 -1.22
C GLN A 58 -10.27 4.76 -0.82
N MET A 59 -9.29 4.79 -1.73
CA MET A 59 -8.00 5.44 -1.50
C MET A 59 -8.16 6.93 -1.19
N LYS A 60 -9.02 7.63 -1.93
CA LYS A 60 -9.32 9.05 -1.68
C LYS A 60 -9.98 9.28 -0.32
N GLN A 61 -10.94 8.46 0.03
CA GLN A 61 -11.60 8.53 1.34
C GLN A 61 -10.62 8.27 2.49
N ASN A 62 -9.75 7.27 2.34
CA ASN A 62 -8.72 6.97 3.33
C ASN A 62 -7.72 8.13 3.46
N GLN A 63 -7.29 8.73 2.35
CA GLN A 63 -6.40 9.88 2.36
C GLN A 63 -7.04 11.07 3.08
N GLU A 64 -8.30 11.40 2.80
CA GLU A 64 -9.01 12.48 3.49
C GLU A 64 -9.11 12.22 5.00
N THR A 65 -9.41 10.98 5.39
CA THR A 65 -9.50 10.60 6.81
C THR A 65 -8.16 10.71 7.53
N ILE A 66 -7.09 10.21 6.92
CA ILE A 66 -5.73 10.29 7.48
C ILE A 66 -5.31 11.75 7.62
N THR A 67 -5.48 12.55 6.56
CA THR A 67 -5.13 13.98 6.56
C THR A 67 -5.92 14.75 7.62
N PHE A 68 -7.22 14.49 7.75
CA PHE A 68 -8.03 15.09 8.81
C PHE A 68 -7.52 14.73 10.21
N ASN A 69 -7.20 13.46 10.46
CA ASN A 69 -6.67 13.01 11.75
C ASN A 69 -5.30 13.64 12.08
N ASP A 70 -4.45 13.81 11.08
CA ASP A 70 -3.16 14.49 11.23
C ASP A 70 -3.37 15.97 11.62
N LEU A 71 -4.31 16.65 10.99
CA LEU A 71 -4.69 18.02 11.35
C LEU A 71 -5.26 18.10 12.77
N VAL A 72 -6.14 17.18 13.15
CA VAL A 72 -6.66 17.09 14.53
C VAL A 72 -5.53 16.91 15.54
N THR A 73 -4.53 16.10 15.21
CA THR A 73 -3.35 15.91 16.05
C THR A 73 -2.51 17.17 16.14
N TYR A 74 -2.32 17.87 15.04
CA TYR A 74 -1.59 19.14 14.99
C TYR A 74 -2.26 20.21 15.87
N TYR A 75 -3.59 20.35 15.76
CA TYR A 75 -4.39 21.32 16.55
C TYR A 75 -4.86 20.78 17.91
N LYS A 76 -4.32 19.70 18.40
CA LYS A 76 -4.77 19.02 19.61
C LYS A 76 -4.85 19.94 20.83
N LYS A 77 -3.90 20.86 20.99
CA LYS A 77 -3.87 21.80 22.14
C LYS A 77 -5.07 22.73 22.11
N GLU A 78 -5.35 23.35 20.96
CA GLU A 78 -6.50 24.26 20.79
C GLU A 78 -7.83 23.52 21.00
N ILE A 79 -7.96 22.33 20.46
CA ILE A 79 -9.14 21.47 20.61
C ILE A 79 -9.35 21.11 22.09
N MET A 80 -8.29 20.81 22.84
CA MET A 80 -8.39 20.51 24.26
C MET A 80 -8.81 21.72 25.08
N GLU A 81 -8.33 22.93 24.75
CA GLU A 81 -8.77 24.16 25.39
C GLU A 81 -10.25 24.47 25.15
N MET A 82 -10.71 24.34 23.90
CA MET A 82 -12.14 24.48 23.57
C MET A 82 -13.01 23.48 24.33
N ARG A 83 -12.56 22.23 24.46
CA ARG A 83 -13.25 21.22 25.26
C ARG A 83 -13.32 21.59 26.74
N LYS A 84 -12.20 22.05 27.32
CA LYS A 84 -12.11 22.51 28.70
C LYS A 84 -13.07 23.68 28.97
N ASN A 85 -13.16 24.61 28.04
CA ASN A 85 -14.02 25.78 28.12
C ASN A 85 -15.47 25.48 27.71
N ARG A 86 -15.79 24.23 27.34
CA ARG A 86 -17.12 23.80 26.84
C ARG A 86 -17.61 24.61 25.63
N ASP A 87 -16.67 25.08 24.81
CA ASP A 87 -16.94 25.85 23.60
C ASP A 87 -17.37 24.92 22.46
N ARG A 88 -18.67 24.61 22.43
CA ARG A 88 -19.26 23.72 21.44
C ARG A 88 -19.25 24.35 20.05
N ALA A 89 -19.51 25.64 19.96
CA ALA A 89 -19.52 26.36 18.68
C ALA A 89 -18.12 26.39 18.06
N GLY A 90 -17.09 26.72 18.84
CA GLY A 90 -15.69 26.68 18.40
C GLY A 90 -15.24 25.31 17.98
N LEU A 91 -15.65 24.24 18.68
CA LEU A 91 -15.34 22.86 18.27
C LEU A 91 -15.97 22.49 16.94
N GLN A 92 -17.20 22.92 16.69
CA GLN A 92 -17.88 22.68 15.42
C GLN A 92 -17.19 23.44 14.27
N GLU A 93 -16.91 24.73 14.45
CA GLU A 93 -16.16 25.53 13.47
C GLU A 93 -14.78 24.92 13.17
N MET A 94 -14.07 24.48 14.20
CA MET A 94 -12.78 23.81 14.06
C MET A 94 -12.92 22.54 13.20
N GLN A 95 -13.90 21.71 13.48
CA GLN A 95 -14.14 20.48 12.72
C GLN A 95 -14.41 20.77 11.25
N GLU A 96 -15.28 21.72 10.95
CA GLU A 96 -15.62 22.13 9.58
C GLU A 96 -14.41 22.70 8.85
N ARG A 97 -13.62 23.53 9.52
CA ARG A 97 -12.37 24.08 8.98
C ARG A 97 -11.36 22.98 8.65
N LEU A 98 -11.12 22.05 9.58
CA LEU A 98 -10.16 20.96 9.37
C LEU A 98 -10.60 19.99 8.29
N MET A 99 -11.90 19.72 8.16
CA MET A 99 -12.43 18.91 7.06
C MET A 99 -12.21 19.58 5.70
N LYS A 100 -12.41 20.90 5.62
CA LYS A 100 -12.18 21.67 4.40
C LYS A 100 -10.70 21.72 4.04
N GLU A 101 -9.84 21.94 5.04
CA GLU A 101 -8.38 21.96 4.88
C GLU A 101 -7.84 20.60 4.43
N ALA A 102 -8.31 19.50 5.03
CA ALA A 102 -7.95 18.15 4.62
C ALA A 102 -8.31 17.89 3.15
N LYS A 103 -9.50 18.27 2.71
CA LYS A 103 -9.92 18.13 1.31
C LYS A 103 -9.05 18.94 0.36
N GLU A 104 -8.66 20.14 0.75
CA GLU A 104 -7.80 20.98 -0.08
C GLU A 104 -6.39 20.41 -0.20
N ILE A 105 -5.81 19.92 0.89
CA ILE A 105 -4.52 19.20 0.89
C ILE A 105 -4.58 17.97 -0.01
N CYS A 106 -5.65 17.19 0.08
CA CYS A 106 -5.83 15.99 -0.75
C CYS A 106 -5.98 16.31 -2.24
N LYS A 107 -6.60 17.43 -2.61
CA LYS A 107 -6.67 17.90 -4.01
C LYS A 107 -5.30 18.24 -4.58
N GLN A 108 -4.42 18.81 -3.76
CA GLN A 108 -3.05 19.13 -4.17
C GLN A 108 -2.14 17.90 -4.28
N ASN A 109 -2.51 16.80 -3.61
CA ASN A 109 -1.78 15.54 -3.58
C ASN A 109 -2.70 14.37 -3.97
N PRO A 110 -3.19 14.34 -5.21
CA PRO A 110 -4.18 13.34 -5.62
C PRO A 110 -3.63 11.92 -5.55
N VAL A 111 -4.43 10.99 -5.04
CA VAL A 111 -4.18 9.55 -5.06
C VAL A 111 -5.02 8.88 -6.14
N GLY A 112 -4.56 7.74 -6.63
CA GLY A 112 -5.24 6.95 -7.64
C GLY A 112 -4.24 6.15 -8.46
N PHE A 113 -4.74 5.45 -9.46
CA PHE A 113 -3.92 4.67 -10.37
C PHE A 113 -3.53 5.50 -11.60
N SER A 114 -2.28 5.36 -12.05
CA SER A 114 -1.83 5.88 -13.33
C SER A 114 -2.48 5.10 -14.48
N ALA A 115 -2.39 5.63 -15.71
CA ALA A 115 -2.86 4.92 -16.90
C ALA A 115 -2.13 3.58 -17.08
N GLU A 116 -0.83 3.53 -16.80
CA GLU A 116 -0.03 2.30 -16.84
C GLU A 116 -0.49 1.26 -15.80
N GLN A 117 -0.78 1.69 -14.58
CA GLN A 117 -1.32 0.82 -13.54
C GLN A 117 -2.70 0.27 -13.94
N MET A 118 -3.59 1.13 -14.43
CA MET A 118 -4.92 0.72 -14.91
C MET A 118 -4.83 -0.31 -16.03
N GLU A 119 -3.95 -0.11 -17.00
CA GLU A 119 -3.72 -1.06 -18.09
C GLU A 119 -3.16 -2.38 -17.57
N ALA A 120 -2.12 -2.36 -16.74
CA ALA A 120 -1.49 -3.56 -16.21
C ALA A 120 -2.47 -4.39 -15.37
N TYR A 121 -3.21 -3.76 -14.45
CA TYR A 121 -4.14 -4.47 -13.58
C TYR A 121 -5.38 -5.02 -14.31
N THR A 122 -5.72 -4.46 -15.46
CA THR A 122 -6.83 -4.97 -16.30
C THR A 122 -6.40 -6.01 -17.33
N THR A 123 -5.11 -6.13 -17.62
CA THR A 123 -4.56 -7.06 -18.63
C THR A 123 -3.81 -8.22 -18.00
N VAL A 124 -2.66 -7.98 -17.40
CA VAL A 124 -1.85 -9.04 -16.75
C VAL A 124 -2.28 -9.32 -15.32
N GLY A 125 -2.86 -8.34 -14.65
CA GLY A 125 -3.28 -8.41 -13.26
C GLY A 125 -2.18 -8.04 -12.26
N GLY A 126 -2.44 -8.28 -11.00
CA GLY A 126 -1.54 -8.00 -9.89
C GLY A 126 -2.27 -7.81 -8.57
N THR A 127 -1.64 -7.05 -7.67
CA THR A 127 -2.15 -6.76 -6.32
C THR A 127 -2.14 -5.26 -6.03
N PRO A 128 -3.07 -4.49 -6.64
CA PRO A 128 -3.07 -3.02 -6.55
C PRO A 128 -3.17 -2.47 -5.13
N PHE A 129 -3.74 -3.23 -4.20
CA PHE A 129 -3.86 -2.84 -2.79
C PHE A 129 -2.53 -2.82 -2.03
N LEU A 130 -1.44 -3.34 -2.61
CA LEU A 130 -0.09 -3.30 -2.04
C LEU A 130 0.73 -2.10 -2.51
N ASP A 131 0.25 -1.35 -3.50
CA ASP A 131 0.91 -0.14 -3.98
C ASP A 131 0.94 0.93 -2.88
N GLY A 132 2.13 1.52 -2.66
CA GLY A 132 2.35 2.45 -1.57
C GLY A 132 2.45 1.82 -0.17
N GLU A 133 2.36 0.49 -0.08
CA GLU A 133 2.46 -0.26 1.18
C GLU A 133 3.74 -1.11 1.26
N TYR A 134 4.24 -1.58 0.13
CA TYR A 134 5.45 -2.39 0.00
C TYR A 134 6.31 -1.88 -1.14
N THR A 135 7.62 -2.05 -1.01
CA THR A 135 8.59 -1.63 -2.04
C THR A 135 8.76 -2.71 -3.10
N VAL A 136 8.47 -2.35 -4.35
CA VAL A 136 8.80 -3.15 -5.53
C VAL A 136 10.21 -2.79 -5.99
N PHE A 137 11.09 -3.77 -6.12
CA PHE A 137 12.50 -3.55 -6.48
C PHE A 137 12.96 -4.34 -7.71
N GLY A 138 12.10 -5.14 -8.31
CA GLY A 138 12.41 -5.93 -9.49
C GLY A 138 11.18 -6.52 -10.14
N GLU A 139 11.40 -7.28 -11.19
CA GLU A 139 10.36 -8.04 -11.88
C GLU A 139 10.92 -9.34 -12.46
N VAL A 140 10.05 -10.32 -12.62
CA VAL A 140 10.36 -11.58 -13.28
C VAL A 140 10.43 -11.35 -14.79
N GLU A 141 11.58 -11.62 -15.38
CA GLU A 141 11.78 -11.54 -16.84
C GLU A 141 11.32 -12.80 -17.55
N GLU A 142 11.66 -13.97 -16.97
CA GLU A 142 11.33 -15.28 -17.52
C GLU A 142 10.90 -16.25 -16.41
N GLY A 143 10.06 -17.21 -16.73
CA GLY A 143 9.70 -18.29 -15.80
C GLY A 143 8.47 -18.00 -14.92
N LEU A 144 7.53 -17.14 -15.34
CA LEU A 144 6.27 -16.96 -14.63
C LEU A 144 5.44 -18.25 -14.50
N ASP A 145 5.56 -19.17 -15.44
CA ASP A 145 4.97 -20.51 -15.37
C ASP A 145 5.51 -21.32 -14.19
N VAL A 146 6.79 -21.17 -13.85
CA VAL A 146 7.39 -21.77 -12.65
C VAL A 146 6.81 -21.14 -11.38
N VAL A 147 6.62 -19.84 -11.35
CA VAL A 147 5.98 -19.14 -10.22
C VAL A 147 4.53 -19.60 -10.05
N ASP A 148 3.78 -19.77 -11.15
CA ASP A 148 2.43 -20.34 -11.13
C ASP A 148 2.44 -21.77 -10.58
N ALA A 149 3.41 -22.59 -10.95
CA ALA A 149 3.56 -23.96 -10.43
C ALA A 149 3.81 -23.96 -8.91
N ILE A 150 4.64 -23.06 -8.41
CA ILE A 150 4.89 -22.89 -6.97
C ILE A 150 3.60 -22.47 -6.24
N GLN A 151 2.82 -21.56 -6.81
CA GLN A 151 1.55 -21.10 -6.24
C GLN A 151 0.52 -22.23 -6.07
N ASN A 152 0.58 -23.26 -6.91
CA ASN A 152 -0.39 -24.36 -6.97
C ASN A 152 0.04 -25.60 -6.20
N VAL A 153 1.14 -25.59 -5.44
CA VAL A 153 1.53 -26.72 -4.60
C VAL A 153 0.62 -26.85 -3.38
N ASP A 154 0.55 -28.07 -2.84
CA ASP A 154 -0.18 -28.32 -1.61
C ASP A 154 0.48 -27.58 -0.44
N THR A 155 -0.36 -26.93 0.37
CA THR A 155 0.07 -26.13 1.52
C THR A 155 -0.61 -26.61 2.81
N ASP A 156 0.00 -26.30 3.94
CA ASP A 156 -0.60 -26.45 5.25
C ASP A 156 -1.54 -25.28 5.60
N ARG A 157 -2.04 -25.25 6.84
CA ARG A 157 -2.95 -24.19 7.33
C ARG A 157 -2.32 -22.79 7.42
N ALA A 158 -1.00 -22.72 7.36
CA ALA A 158 -0.23 -21.48 7.39
C ALA A 158 0.27 -21.09 5.99
N ASP A 159 -0.30 -21.66 4.95
CA ASP A 159 0.09 -21.48 3.54
C ASP A 159 1.54 -21.88 3.24
N ARG A 160 2.15 -22.69 4.10
CA ARG A 160 3.46 -23.24 3.86
C ARG A 160 3.34 -24.48 2.98
N PRO A 161 4.17 -24.61 1.91
CA PRO A 161 4.23 -25.85 1.13
C PRO A 161 4.46 -27.09 2.01
N THR A 162 3.69 -28.15 1.78
CA THR A 162 3.83 -29.43 2.52
C THR A 162 5.14 -30.12 2.22
N GLU A 163 5.68 -29.92 1.02
CA GLU A 163 7.01 -30.33 0.62
C GLU A 163 7.91 -29.12 0.42
N ASP A 164 9.16 -29.19 0.87
CA ASP A 164 10.09 -28.07 0.74
C ASP A 164 10.40 -27.77 -0.73
N ILE A 165 10.31 -26.48 -1.09
CA ILE A 165 10.71 -25.99 -2.42
C ILE A 165 12.09 -25.37 -2.28
N ALA A 166 13.08 -26.06 -2.84
CA ALA A 166 14.46 -25.58 -2.82
C ALA A 166 14.64 -24.41 -3.82
N MET A 167 15.34 -23.39 -3.38
CA MET A 167 15.66 -22.21 -4.18
C MET A 167 17.15 -21.90 -4.09
N THR A 168 17.76 -21.59 -5.22
CA THR A 168 19.13 -21.08 -5.28
C THR A 168 19.13 -19.70 -5.94
N ILE A 169 19.79 -18.73 -5.33
CA ILE A 169 19.94 -17.38 -5.88
C ILE A 169 21.38 -17.23 -6.36
N THR A 170 21.54 -16.90 -7.63
CA THR A 170 22.84 -16.64 -8.24
C THR A 170 22.78 -15.29 -8.97
N ARG A 171 23.76 -14.42 -8.70
CA ARG A 171 23.90 -13.17 -9.45
C ARG A 171 24.46 -13.50 -10.84
N ILE A 172 23.82 -12.95 -11.86
CA ILE A 172 24.31 -12.99 -13.23
C ILE A 172 24.75 -11.56 -13.62
N ASP A 173 25.93 -11.45 -14.23
CA ASP A 173 26.49 -10.16 -14.69
C ASP A 173 26.06 -9.86 -16.13
#